data_15a59da33c195858f152311b73508e69
#
_entry.id   15a59da33c195858f152311b73508e69
#
_cell.length_a   1.000
_cell.length_b   1.000
_cell.length_c   1.000
_cell.angle_alpha   90.00
_cell.angle_beta   90.00
_cell.angle_gamma   90.00
#
_symmetry.space_group_name_H-M   'P 1'
#
loop_
_entity.id
_entity.type
_entity.pdbx_description
1 polymer ?
#
loop_
_entity_poly.entity_id
_entity_poly.type
_entity_poly.pdbx_seq_one_letter_code
_entity_poly.pdbx_strand_id
1 'polypeptide(L)'
;LQPVGHSFEEYRDSLVAWAEKAKSLGFKAVKSEVTLNGPYAHSGLNENDERTTEVVAAVRKALGPDIYLMIDVQYRWKDAEEALRTVKDWAEFDIYFLETPVWTDDIKSYAQMHDEAPMKIAAGEWLSTRYEFEDLIINGKIDVAQPDVGRCGGLTEAKKIAKFSQDNNRLSLIHI
;
A
#
# COMPACT_ATOMS: atom_id res chain seq x y z
N LEU A 1 -2.55 -2.30 -10.38
CA LEU A 1 -2.03 -3.26 -11.36
C LEU A 1 -1.76 -4.57 -10.64
N GLN A 2 -2.31 -5.66 -11.14
CA GLN A 2 -2.05 -7.00 -10.63
C GLN A 2 -1.12 -7.72 -11.59
N PRO A 3 -0.06 -8.37 -11.08
CA PRO A 3 0.90 -9.08 -11.91
C PRO A 3 0.34 -10.41 -12.45
N VAL A 4 0.88 -10.83 -13.58
CA VAL A 4 0.62 -12.15 -14.16
C VAL A 4 1.95 -12.77 -14.54
N GLY A 5 2.22 -13.99 -14.08
CA GLY A 5 3.45 -14.70 -14.43
C GLY A 5 3.64 -15.96 -13.61
N HIS A 6 4.38 -16.90 -14.17
CA HIS A 6 4.76 -18.17 -13.53
C HIS A 6 6.24 -18.19 -13.10
N SER A 7 7.00 -17.13 -13.47
CA SER A 7 8.36 -16.88 -13.01
C SER A 7 8.47 -15.47 -12.46
N PHE A 8 9.55 -15.20 -11.73
CA PHE A 8 9.84 -13.87 -11.23
C PHE A 8 9.95 -12.83 -12.36
N GLU A 9 10.63 -13.17 -13.43
CA GLU A 9 10.82 -12.32 -14.60
C GLU A 9 9.47 -11.98 -15.25
N GLU A 10 8.62 -12.97 -15.48
CA GLU A 10 7.28 -12.76 -16.06
C GLU A 10 6.42 -11.87 -15.15
N TYR A 11 6.48 -12.10 -13.84
CA TYR A 11 5.77 -11.31 -12.85
C TYR A 11 6.21 -9.83 -12.91
N ARG A 12 7.53 -9.56 -12.80
CA ARG A 12 8.11 -8.22 -12.90
C ARG A 12 7.75 -7.55 -14.22
N ASP A 13 7.97 -8.25 -15.33
CA ASP A 13 7.80 -7.69 -16.66
C ASP A 13 6.33 -7.40 -16.99
N SER A 14 5.39 -8.18 -16.41
CA SER A 14 3.96 -7.90 -16.52
C SER A 14 3.57 -6.59 -15.82
N LEU A 15 4.12 -6.32 -14.63
CA LEU A 15 3.89 -5.05 -13.91
C LEU A 15 4.51 -3.86 -14.65
N VAL A 16 5.70 -4.02 -15.20
CA VAL A 16 6.35 -3.00 -16.05
C VAL A 16 5.48 -2.68 -17.28
N ALA A 17 5.00 -3.69 -17.98
CA ALA A 17 4.14 -3.49 -19.16
C ALA A 17 2.82 -2.77 -18.80
N TRP A 18 2.20 -3.09 -17.66
CA TRP A 18 1.02 -2.39 -17.18
C TRP A 18 1.32 -0.94 -16.76
N ALA A 19 2.49 -0.70 -16.15
CA ALA A 19 2.92 0.65 -15.79
C ALA A 19 3.11 1.53 -17.03
N GLU A 20 3.78 1.03 -18.05
CA GLU A 20 3.95 1.71 -19.34
C GLU A 20 2.61 1.98 -20.04
N LYS A 21 1.70 1.01 -20.02
CA LYS A 21 0.35 1.18 -20.56
C LYS A 21 -0.43 2.26 -19.82
N ALA A 22 -0.43 2.24 -18.47
CA ALA A 22 -1.11 3.26 -17.66
C ALA A 22 -0.56 4.67 -17.97
N LYS A 23 0.77 4.80 -18.09
CA LYS A 23 1.44 6.04 -18.51
C LYS A 23 0.97 6.49 -19.89
N SER A 24 0.91 5.57 -20.86
CA SER A 24 0.46 5.88 -22.23
C SER A 24 -0.99 6.33 -22.31
N LEU A 25 -1.83 5.87 -21.39
CA LEU A 25 -3.24 6.28 -21.23
C LEU A 25 -3.42 7.60 -20.47
N GLY A 26 -2.34 8.20 -19.98
CA GLY A 26 -2.35 9.51 -19.31
C GLY A 26 -2.72 9.46 -17.83
N PHE A 27 -2.71 8.30 -17.19
CA PHE A 27 -2.91 8.21 -15.74
C PHE A 27 -1.84 8.99 -14.99
N LYS A 28 -2.24 9.68 -13.92
CA LYS A 28 -1.35 10.48 -13.07
C LYS A 28 -0.93 9.76 -11.79
N ALA A 29 -1.58 8.64 -11.49
CA ALA A 29 -1.31 7.81 -10.32
C ALA A 29 -1.51 6.34 -10.69
N VAL A 30 -0.67 5.46 -10.13
CA VAL A 30 -0.72 4.01 -10.34
C VAL A 30 -0.49 3.33 -9.01
N LYS A 31 -1.35 2.39 -8.65
CA LYS A 31 -1.12 1.45 -7.55
C LYS A 31 -0.72 0.09 -8.11
N SER A 32 0.44 -0.41 -7.70
CA SER A 32 0.93 -1.74 -8.04
C SER A 32 0.82 -2.65 -6.83
N GLU A 33 0.20 -3.79 -7.03
CA GLU A 33 0.20 -4.88 -6.06
C GLU A 33 1.49 -5.69 -6.25
N VAL A 34 2.34 -5.74 -5.20
CA VAL A 34 3.62 -6.44 -5.21
C VAL A 34 3.60 -7.52 -4.13
N THR A 35 3.04 -8.68 -4.46
CA THR A 35 2.73 -9.79 -3.56
C THR A 35 3.56 -11.01 -3.89
N LEU A 36 4.87 -10.90 -3.76
CA LEU A 36 5.82 -11.98 -4.05
C LEU A 36 5.97 -12.99 -2.89
N ASN A 37 5.66 -12.58 -1.68
CA ASN A 37 5.74 -13.37 -0.46
C ASN A 37 4.73 -12.83 0.57
N GLY A 38 4.50 -13.57 1.65
CA GLY A 38 3.59 -13.20 2.72
C GLY A 38 2.30 -14.01 2.70
N PRO A 39 1.43 -13.83 3.70
CA PRO A 39 0.25 -14.66 3.91
C PRO A 39 -0.81 -14.57 2.79
N TYR A 40 -0.81 -13.48 2.05
CA TYR A 40 -1.74 -13.23 0.94
C TYR A 40 -1.02 -13.09 -0.40
N ALA A 41 0.19 -13.64 -0.54
CA ALA A 41 0.90 -13.64 -1.81
C ALA A 41 0.14 -14.42 -2.88
N HIS A 42 -0.24 -13.75 -3.94
CA HIS A 42 -1.01 -14.35 -5.03
C HIS A 42 -0.15 -15.03 -6.10
N SER A 43 1.13 -14.67 -6.16
CA SER A 43 2.04 -15.19 -7.19
C SER A 43 2.46 -16.65 -6.97
N GLY A 44 2.53 -17.09 -5.72
CA GLY A 44 3.10 -18.39 -5.34
C GLY A 44 4.62 -18.49 -5.54
N LEU A 45 5.31 -17.38 -5.87
CA LEU A 45 6.75 -17.36 -6.16
C LEU A 45 7.64 -17.43 -4.92
N ASN A 46 7.13 -16.97 -3.77
CA ASN A 46 7.82 -17.00 -2.48
C ASN A 46 9.22 -16.34 -2.51
N GLU A 47 9.32 -15.16 -3.11
CA GLU A 47 10.55 -14.41 -3.29
C GLU A 47 10.90 -13.55 -2.06
N ASN A 48 12.18 -13.21 -1.90
CA ASN A 48 12.69 -12.37 -0.82
C ASN A 48 12.45 -10.86 -1.02
N ASP A 49 12.89 -10.04 -0.06
CA ASP A 49 12.68 -8.60 -0.08
C ASP A 49 13.54 -7.88 -1.13
N GLU A 50 14.71 -8.40 -1.46
CA GLU A 50 15.54 -7.88 -2.54
C GLU A 50 14.81 -7.99 -3.88
N ARG A 51 14.14 -9.10 -4.14
CA ARG A 51 13.32 -9.29 -5.35
C ARG A 51 12.10 -8.38 -5.36
N THR A 52 11.48 -8.15 -4.19
CA THR A 52 10.39 -7.17 -4.06
C THR A 52 10.87 -5.77 -4.41
N THR A 53 12.02 -5.38 -3.90
CA THR A 53 12.66 -4.09 -4.21
C THR A 53 12.99 -3.95 -5.70
N GLU A 54 13.50 -5.02 -6.34
CA GLU A 54 13.75 -5.04 -7.79
C GLU A 54 12.47 -4.75 -8.61
N VAL A 55 11.33 -5.34 -8.21
CA VAL A 55 10.04 -5.08 -8.88
C VAL A 55 9.62 -3.62 -8.70
N VAL A 56 9.69 -3.08 -7.47
CA VAL A 56 9.32 -1.69 -7.19
C VAL A 56 10.18 -0.73 -8.00
N ALA A 57 11.50 -0.95 -8.04
CA ALA A 57 12.44 -0.17 -8.84
C ALA A 57 12.11 -0.21 -10.34
N ALA A 58 11.78 -1.40 -10.87
CA ALA A 58 11.42 -1.57 -12.27
C ALA A 58 10.14 -0.83 -12.64
N VAL A 59 9.11 -0.91 -11.79
CA VAL A 59 7.84 -0.18 -11.97
C VAL A 59 8.07 1.34 -11.91
N ARG A 60 8.82 1.84 -10.91
CA ARG A 60 9.15 3.27 -10.83
C ARG A 60 9.89 3.75 -12.08
N LYS A 61 10.85 2.98 -12.56
CA LYS A 61 11.60 3.29 -13.80
C LYS A 61 10.66 3.40 -15.01
N ALA A 62 9.71 2.49 -15.16
CA ALA A 62 8.74 2.49 -16.25
C ALA A 62 7.79 3.70 -16.20
N LEU A 63 7.29 4.05 -15.02
CA LEU A 63 6.42 5.21 -14.82
C LEU A 63 7.15 6.53 -15.01
N GLY A 64 8.42 6.62 -14.62
CA GLY A 64 9.16 7.89 -14.52
C GLY A 64 8.75 8.68 -13.27
N PRO A 65 9.28 9.91 -13.08
CA PRO A 65 9.12 10.67 -11.85
C PRO A 65 7.76 11.37 -11.70
N ASP A 66 7.02 11.60 -12.79
CA ASP A 66 5.84 12.48 -12.81
C ASP A 66 4.53 11.77 -12.45
N ILE A 67 4.56 10.47 -12.22
CA ILE A 67 3.39 9.65 -11.89
C ILE A 67 3.48 9.20 -10.44
N TYR A 68 2.45 9.47 -9.65
CA TYR A 68 2.36 8.97 -8.29
C TYR A 68 2.34 7.44 -8.28
N LEU A 69 3.27 6.83 -7.57
CA LEU A 69 3.34 5.38 -7.38
C LEU A 69 2.88 5.02 -5.97
N MET A 70 1.92 4.15 -5.88
CA MET A 70 1.49 3.50 -4.65
C MET A 70 1.81 2.01 -4.72
N ILE A 71 2.23 1.43 -3.62
CA ILE A 71 2.58 0.01 -3.54
C ILE A 71 1.71 -0.67 -2.50
N ASP A 72 1.10 -1.77 -2.90
CA ASP A 72 0.33 -2.66 -2.04
C ASP A 72 1.10 -3.97 -1.87
N VAL A 73 1.42 -4.33 -0.63
CA VAL A 73 2.21 -5.52 -0.31
C VAL A 73 1.41 -6.61 0.41
N GLN A 74 0.12 -6.40 0.61
CA GLN A 74 -0.83 -7.42 1.10
C GLN A 74 -0.33 -8.13 2.37
N TYR A 75 -0.09 -7.33 3.45
CA TYR A 75 0.29 -7.86 4.78
C TYR A 75 1.57 -8.71 4.77
N ARG A 76 2.58 -8.26 4.00
CA ARG A 76 3.80 -9.02 3.75
C ARG A 76 4.60 -9.32 5.00
N TRP A 77 4.81 -8.32 5.87
CA TRP A 77 5.70 -8.43 7.03
C TRP A 77 4.92 -8.66 8.32
N LYS A 78 5.57 -9.33 9.26
CA LYS A 78 4.92 -9.67 10.54
C LYS A 78 4.82 -8.45 11.47
N ASP A 79 5.75 -7.49 11.39
CA ASP A 79 5.84 -6.31 12.23
C ASP A 79 6.60 -5.17 11.53
N ALA A 80 6.59 -3.98 12.16
CA ALA A 80 7.25 -2.79 11.62
C ALA A 80 8.77 -2.95 11.51
N GLU A 81 9.42 -3.68 12.43
CA GLU A 81 10.87 -3.86 12.40
C GLU A 81 11.29 -4.63 11.14
N GLU A 82 10.55 -5.68 10.80
CA GLU A 82 10.78 -6.43 9.58
C GLU A 82 10.52 -5.58 8.33
N ALA A 83 9.40 -4.86 8.27
CA ALA A 83 9.06 -3.99 7.16
C ALA A 83 10.09 -2.88 6.94
N LEU A 84 10.51 -2.20 8.00
CA LEU A 84 11.41 -1.06 7.94
C LEU A 84 12.82 -1.42 7.45
N ARG A 85 13.27 -2.68 7.60
CA ARG A 85 14.54 -3.13 7.00
C ARG A 85 14.57 -3.00 5.48
N THR A 86 13.40 -3.15 4.85
CA THR A 86 13.26 -3.09 3.39
C THR A 86 12.82 -1.70 2.93
N VAL A 87 11.78 -1.15 3.54
CA VAL A 87 11.13 0.05 2.99
C VAL A 87 11.94 1.34 3.19
N LYS A 88 12.92 1.37 4.10
CA LYS A 88 13.85 2.52 4.23
C LYS A 88 14.68 2.72 2.97
N ASP A 89 15.06 1.65 2.30
CA ASP A 89 15.79 1.72 1.03
C ASP A 89 14.89 2.19 -0.13
N TRP A 90 13.57 2.17 0.04
CA TRP A 90 12.62 2.63 -0.98
C TRP A 90 12.44 4.16 -1.02
N ALA A 91 13.15 4.91 -0.19
CA ALA A 91 13.13 6.38 -0.21
C ALA A 91 13.46 6.96 -1.60
N GLU A 92 14.35 6.32 -2.33
CA GLU A 92 14.73 6.73 -3.70
C GLU A 92 13.63 6.56 -4.75
N PHE A 93 12.61 5.74 -4.47
CA PHE A 93 11.53 5.44 -5.43
C PHE A 93 10.36 6.41 -5.36
N ASP A 94 10.37 7.39 -4.46
CA ASP A 94 9.31 8.39 -4.29
C ASP A 94 7.90 7.77 -4.27
N ILE A 95 7.70 6.80 -3.38
CA ILE A 95 6.42 6.10 -3.21
C ILE A 95 5.46 7.02 -2.46
N TYR A 96 4.28 7.26 -3.03
CA TYR A 96 3.27 8.13 -2.42
C TYR A 96 2.68 7.52 -1.15
N PHE A 97 2.31 6.24 -1.18
CA PHE A 97 1.99 5.47 0.02
C PHE A 97 2.31 3.98 -0.14
N LEU A 98 2.59 3.34 0.98
CA LEU A 98 2.68 1.89 1.14
C LEU A 98 1.39 1.38 1.79
N GLU A 99 0.71 0.44 1.12
CA GLU A 99 -0.55 -0.13 1.56
C GLU A 99 -0.34 -1.46 2.27
N THR A 100 -1.01 -1.62 3.42
CA THR A 100 -1.10 -2.87 4.21
C THR A 100 0.25 -3.58 4.43
N PRO A 101 1.27 -2.89 4.97
CA PRO A 101 2.58 -3.52 5.20
C PRO A 101 2.56 -4.65 6.22
N VAL A 102 1.77 -4.51 7.27
CA VAL A 102 1.61 -5.44 8.38
C VAL A 102 0.12 -5.69 8.66
N TRP A 103 -0.20 -6.70 9.47
CA TRP A 103 -1.60 -6.98 9.81
C TRP A 103 -2.25 -5.82 10.57
N THR A 104 -3.53 -5.55 10.28
CA THR A 104 -4.22 -4.33 10.72
C THR A 104 -4.41 -4.23 12.23
N ASP A 105 -4.36 -5.37 12.95
CA ASP A 105 -4.46 -5.40 14.42
C ASP A 105 -3.18 -4.92 15.12
N ASP A 106 -2.06 -4.87 14.41
CA ASP A 106 -0.79 -4.40 14.97
C ASP A 106 -0.67 -2.87 14.90
N ILE A 107 -1.51 -2.21 15.67
CA ILE A 107 -1.57 -0.73 15.78
C ILE A 107 -0.21 -0.12 16.09
N LYS A 108 0.62 -0.79 16.90
CA LYS A 108 1.95 -0.29 17.27
C LYS A 108 2.91 -0.28 16.08
N SER A 109 2.88 -1.32 15.27
CA SER A 109 3.67 -1.38 14.04
C SER A 109 3.25 -0.30 13.04
N TYR A 110 1.94 -0.02 12.91
CA TYR A 110 1.49 1.10 12.08
C TYR A 110 2.02 2.45 12.56
N ALA A 111 1.97 2.71 13.88
CA ALA A 111 2.51 3.94 14.46
C ALA A 111 4.03 4.07 14.21
N GLN A 112 4.78 2.98 14.39
CA GLN A 112 6.21 2.97 14.11
C GLN A 112 6.50 3.18 12.61
N MET A 113 5.76 2.53 11.74
CA MET A 113 5.88 2.72 10.29
C MET A 113 5.61 4.18 9.89
N HIS A 114 4.57 4.81 10.44
CA HIS A 114 4.31 6.23 10.20
C HIS A 114 5.49 7.12 10.61
N ASP A 115 6.11 6.84 11.77
CA ASP A 115 7.18 7.67 12.33
C ASP A 115 8.52 7.46 11.59
N GLU A 116 8.76 6.28 10.98
CA GLU A 116 10.09 5.91 10.47
C GLU A 116 10.16 5.63 8.95
N ALA A 117 9.04 5.32 8.29
CA ALA A 117 9.04 5.02 6.85
C ALA A 117 9.15 6.31 6.01
N PRO A 118 9.83 6.26 4.86
CA PRO A 118 10.01 7.44 4.00
C PRO A 118 8.78 7.78 3.14
N MET A 119 7.68 7.06 3.29
CA MET A 119 6.43 7.27 2.55
C MET A 119 5.23 7.22 3.49
N LYS A 120 4.07 7.68 3.02
CA LYS A 120 2.80 7.55 3.74
C LYS A 120 2.42 6.09 3.92
N ILE A 121 1.66 5.79 4.98
CA ILE A 121 1.13 4.46 5.25
C ILE A 121 -0.39 4.45 5.05
N ALA A 122 -0.86 3.52 4.25
CA ALA A 122 -2.29 3.31 3.98
C ALA A 122 -2.75 1.96 4.53
N ALA A 123 -3.93 1.93 5.15
CA ALA A 123 -4.50 0.68 5.68
C ALA A 123 -6.01 0.79 5.97
N GLY A 124 -6.62 -0.35 6.29
CA GLY A 124 -7.99 -0.42 6.79
C GLY A 124 -8.99 -1.11 5.87
N GLU A 125 -8.56 -1.71 4.76
CA GLU A 125 -9.46 -2.35 3.79
C GLU A 125 -10.33 -3.48 4.38
N TRP A 126 -9.86 -4.13 5.47
CA TRP A 126 -10.58 -5.22 6.14
C TRP A 126 -11.39 -4.76 7.35
N LEU A 127 -11.28 -3.49 7.77
CA LEU A 127 -11.99 -2.99 8.94
C LEU A 127 -13.49 -2.86 8.68
N SER A 128 -14.28 -3.26 9.68
CA SER A 128 -15.74 -3.35 9.56
C SER A 128 -16.47 -2.22 10.27
N THR A 129 -15.82 -1.47 11.13
CA THR A 129 -16.45 -0.42 11.93
C THR A 129 -15.64 0.86 11.95
N ARG A 130 -16.31 2.02 12.07
CA ARG A 130 -15.62 3.31 12.26
C ARG A 130 -14.74 3.35 13.50
N TYR A 131 -15.05 2.60 14.53
CA TYR A 131 -14.28 2.59 15.78
C TYR A 131 -12.90 1.97 15.58
N GLU A 132 -12.80 0.94 14.75
CA GLU A 132 -11.51 0.37 14.34
C GLU A 132 -10.70 1.40 13.53
N PHE A 133 -11.37 2.16 12.64
CA PHE A 133 -10.71 3.26 11.92
C PHE A 133 -10.27 4.39 12.83
N GLU A 134 -11.07 4.75 13.85
CA GLU A 134 -10.70 5.76 14.84
C GLU A 134 -9.42 5.34 15.57
N ASP A 135 -9.31 4.08 15.99
CA ASP A 135 -8.12 3.52 16.64
C ASP A 135 -6.90 3.51 15.69
N LEU A 136 -7.07 3.02 14.48
CA LEU A 136 -6.01 2.96 13.48
C LEU A 136 -5.51 4.36 13.07
N ILE A 137 -6.39 5.36 13.00
CA ILE A 137 -6.02 6.76 12.67
C ILE A 137 -5.31 7.43 13.85
N ILE A 138 -5.83 7.30 15.08
CA ILE A 138 -5.29 8.01 16.24
C ILE A 138 -4.05 7.32 16.79
N ASN A 139 -4.15 6.03 17.08
CA ASN A 139 -3.09 5.27 17.72
C ASN A 139 -2.13 4.63 16.71
N GLY A 140 -2.63 4.16 15.57
CA GLY A 140 -1.82 3.63 14.47
C GLY A 140 -1.23 4.71 13.58
N LYS A 141 -1.70 5.97 13.70
CA LYS A 141 -1.19 7.15 12.96
C LYS A 141 -1.19 7.01 11.43
N ILE A 142 -1.99 6.11 10.85
CA ILE A 142 -2.00 5.93 9.39
C ILE A 142 -2.26 7.25 8.66
N ASP A 143 -1.70 7.40 7.46
CA ASP A 143 -1.85 8.61 6.65
C ASP A 143 -3.05 8.55 5.72
N VAL A 144 -3.42 7.34 5.29
CA VAL A 144 -4.51 7.11 4.33
C VAL A 144 -5.41 5.99 4.83
N ALA A 145 -6.63 6.32 5.24
CA ALA A 145 -7.65 5.33 5.60
C ALA A 145 -8.31 4.73 4.35
N GLN A 146 -8.47 3.43 4.32
CA GLN A 146 -9.01 2.69 3.17
C GLN A 146 -10.33 1.98 3.51
N PRO A 147 -11.42 2.73 3.78
CA PRO A 147 -12.72 2.11 4.07
C PRO A 147 -13.30 1.46 2.80
N ASP A 148 -13.51 0.16 2.85
CA ASP A 148 -14.35 -0.54 1.88
C ASP A 148 -15.82 -0.32 2.26
N VAL A 149 -16.58 0.32 1.38
CA VAL A 149 -18.00 0.66 1.61
C VAL A 149 -18.85 -0.60 1.86
N GLY A 150 -18.48 -1.71 1.24
CA GLY A 150 -19.19 -3.00 1.43
C GLY A 150 -18.93 -3.63 2.81
N ARG A 151 -17.81 -3.28 3.45
CA ARG A 151 -17.37 -3.84 4.75
C ARG A 151 -17.65 -2.90 5.91
N CYS A 152 -17.35 -1.63 5.78
CA CYS A 152 -17.37 -0.66 6.88
C CYS A 152 -18.78 -0.18 7.29
N GLY A 153 -19.83 -0.83 6.82
CA GLY A 153 -21.21 -0.52 7.20
C GLY A 153 -21.95 0.40 6.22
N GLY A 154 -21.47 0.49 4.97
CA GLY A 154 -22.14 1.21 3.88
C GLY A 154 -21.71 2.68 3.78
N LEU A 155 -22.33 3.40 2.84
CA LEU A 155 -21.98 4.78 2.48
C LEU A 155 -22.03 5.75 3.66
N THR A 156 -22.97 5.57 4.58
CA THR A 156 -23.15 6.45 5.74
C THR A 156 -21.94 6.35 6.68
N GLU A 157 -21.50 5.14 6.97
CA GLU A 157 -20.32 4.92 7.83
C GLU A 157 -19.03 5.31 7.11
N ALA A 158 -18.88 4.98 5.83
CA ALA A 158 -17.73 5.42 5.03
C ALA A 158 -17.56 6.94 5.03
N LYS A 159 -18.65 7.71 4.93
CA LYS A 159 -18.62 9.19 5.04
C LYS A 159 -18.18 9.65 6.44
N LYS A 160 -18.59 8.97 7.50
CA LYS A 160 -18.15 9.31 8.87
C LYS A 160 -16.65 9.03 9.04
N ILE A 161 -16.17 7.91 8.52
CA ILE A 161 -14.75 7.56 8.53
C ILE A 161 -13.94 8.62 7.76
N ALA A 162 -14.38 8.97 6.55
CA ALA A 162 -13.73 10.02 5.76
C ALA A 162 -13.68 11.37 6.46
N LYS A 163 -14.81 11.78 7.08
CA LYS A 163 -14.86 13.00 7.87
C LYS A 163 -13.92 12.95 9.07
N PHE A 164 -13.87 11.84 9.79
CA PHE A 164 -12.95 11.65 10.91
C PHE A 164 -11.49 11.70 10.46
N SER A 165 -11.16 11.06 9.33
CA SER A 165 -9.82 11.15 8.72
C SER A 165 -9.44 12.60 8.45
N GLN A 166 -10.33 13.36 7.78
CA GLN A 166 -10.11 14.78 7.45
C GLN A 166 -9.91 15.64 8.71
N ASP A 167 -10.72 15.41 9.76
CA ASP A 167 -10.62 16.17 11.02
C ASP A 167 -9.29 15.92 11.76
N ASN A 168 -8.64 14.78 11.46
CA ASN A 168 -7.32 14.42 11.98
C ASN A 168 -6.18 14.65 10.97
N ASN A 169 -6.41 15.44 9.91
CA ASN A 169 -5.45 15.72 8.85
C ASN A 169 -4.92 14.47 8.14
N ARG A 170 -5.78 13.45 8.00
CA ARG A 170 -5.48 12.22 7.26
C ARG A 170 -6.32 12.15 5.99
N LEU A 171 -5.80 11.46 5.00
CA LEU A 171 -6.54 11.16 3.78
C LEU A 171 -7.46 9.95 3.96
N SER A 172 -8.41 9.78 3.09
CA SER A 172 -9.12 8.51 2.90
C SER A 172 -9.33 8.28 1.41
N LEU A 173 -9.63 7.04 0.99
CA LEU A 173 -9.91 6.73 -0.42
C LEU A 173 -11.10 7.53 -1.00
N ILE A 174 -11.91 8.16 -0.16
CA ILE A 174 -12.99 9.06 -0.62
C ILE A 174 -12.44 10.43 -1.06
N HIS A 175 -11.20 10.77 -0.63
CA HIS A 175 -10.54 12.05 -0.91
C HIS A 175 -9.49 11.97 -2.04
N ILE A 176 -9.19 10.77 -2.54
CA ILE A 176 -8.16 10.53 -3.57
C ILE A 176 -8.81 10.36 -4.94
#